data_15c23099b417144150599572fc95b55e
#
_entry.id   15c23099b417144150599572fc95b55e
#
_cell.length_a   1.000
_cell.length_b   1.000
_cell.length_c   1.000
_cell.angle_alpha   90.00
_cell.angle_beta   90.00
_cell.angle_gamma   90.00
#
_symmetry.space_group_name_H-M   'P 1'
#
loop_
_entity.id
_entity.type
_entity.pdbx_description
1 polymer ?
#
loop_
_entity_poly.entity_id
_entity_poly.type
_entity_poly.pdbx_seq_one_letter_code
_entity_poly.pdbx_strand_id
1 'polypeptide(L)'
;MSQYLSEDVKQPIVHSSPGNAYLLKAPTGSGKTTCFTKDLVPEAQRRGQAVLLIVNRAVLTEQLTNSFLKPSGIPPDAVEFQQAGIYPLGDLVVCSYQYMARRLQGKDTPNIKIGPFEAKEYAFVVCDECHYFIADSVFTTDSAPLVNLPKVFAQSVRIYASATISPVRNVILKMEQVVDLAEYSPYWEISPGFRYTRNNMISQMYSNSTGLLKYAAFFEVTGAEPDYSYLHPRILADGQALWDDVIEQHEAHRLHKAVVFLDSKKQGTDCKNKLNQHGISAAFIFSEASSGAYSMDELDKKVLEEIKTKNRFESVSVLIATSVLDNGTNLIDKEITHLYISGTEYMAAVQQAGRVRMYEEGQTLELVIPRRAKSYFSSRIFQWTRQENLLNKWLSADTKTREDMFWNGELEFLRTKFSYNESSHPKNSIFTFAALDYYISDARKSLSMLENDPDGYVRKALSWFGFDLDDTEAVDENLRHQNAAIEQLQKLLEETESQPLNSESWANFREKFRALYEKSGGATLCSGKTKRKPGTHVIVELLALYGYQVKTKNKLKFIVKEDTKE
;
A
#
# COMPACT_ATOMS: atom_id res chain seq x y z
N MET A 1 6.75 23.97 -3.70
CA MET A 1 7.73 23.86 -4.82
C MET A 1 8.09 22.40 -5.01
N SER A 2 7.98 21.82 -6.21
CA SER A 2 8.41 20.45 -6.45
C SER A 2 9.93 20.39 -6.27
N GLN A 3 10.39 19.73 -5.22
CA GLN A 3 11.82 19.49 -5.02
C GLN A 3 12.27 18.42 -6.03
N TYR A 4 12.92 18.84 -7.09
CA TYR A 4 13.59 17.90 -8.01
C TYR A 4 14.77 17.24 -7.30
N LEU A 5 15.14 16.03 -7.76
CA LEU A 5 16.39 15.40 -7.32
C LEU A 5 17.55 16.40 -7.48
N SER A 6 18.31 16.58 -6.41
CA SER A 6 19.44 17.51 -6.42
C SER A 6 20.54 17.04 -7.40
N GLU A 7 21.34 17.97 -7.87
CA GLU A 7 22.46 17.62 -8.75
C GLU A 7 23.45 16.67 -8.08
N ASP A 8 23.66 16.80 -6.76
CA ASP A 8 24.53 15.91 -5.98
C ASP A 8 24.05 14.45 -6.00
N VAL A 9 22.74 14.22 -6.17
CA VAL A 9 22.15 12.88 -6.31
C VAL A 9 22.21 12.40 -7.76
N LYS A 10 21.93 13.27 -8.73
CA LYS A 10 21.85 12.91 -10.15
C LYS A 10 23.21 12.63 -10.76
N GLN A 11 24.21 13.50 -10.55
CA GLN A 11 25.50 13.44 -11.24
C GLN A 11 26.23 12.11 -11.04
N PRO A 12 26.31 11.54 -9.83
CA PRO A 12 26.90 10.23 -9.63
C PRO A 12 26.19 9.10 -10.35
N ILE A 13 24.86 9.18 -10.47
CA ILE A 13 24.07 8.18 -11.18
C ILE A 13 24.29 8.30 -12.69
N VAL A 14 24.22 9.51 -13.23
CA VAL A 14 24.37 9.80 -14.66
C VAL A 14 25.77 9.38 -15.16
N HIS A 15 26.81 9.69 -14.39
CA HIS A 15 28.19 9.39 -14.77
C HIS A 15 28.70 8.05 -14.21
N SER A 16 27.80 7.20 -13.75
CA SER A 16 28.16 5.91 -13.17
C SER A 16 28.81 4.96 -14.16
N SER A 17 29.72 4.14 -13.65
CA SER A 17 30.36 3.08 -14.41
C SER A 17 29.42 1.92 -14.70
N PRO A 18 29.53 1.26 -15.87
CA PRO A 18 28.77 0.05 -16.15
C PRO A 18 28.91 -1.01 -15.06
N GLY A 19 27.81 -1.70 -14.76
CA GLY A 19 27.76 -2.73 -13.72
C GLY A 19 27.42 -2.23 -12.33
N ASN A 20 27.48 -0.94 -12.05
CA ASN A 20 27.06 -0.38 -10.77
C ASN A 20 25.55 -0.49 -10.57
N ALA A 21 25.12 -0.55 -9.32
CA ALA A 21 23.71 -0.56 -8.94
C ALA A 21 23.41 0.50 -7.87
N TYR A 22 22.21 1.06 -7.95
CA TYR A 22 21.72 2.11 -7.06
C TYR A 22 20.38 1.74 -6.47
N LEU A 23 20.24 1.93 -5.17
CA LEU A 23 18.96 1.93 -4.48
C LEU A 23 18.61 3.38 -4.13
N LEU A 24 17.68 3.95 -4.87
CA LEU A 24 17.29 5.37 -4.78
C LEU A 24 16.01 5.54 -3.99
N LYS A 25 16.10 6.04 -2.74
CA LYS A 25 14.95 6.51 -1.97
C LYS A 25 14.61 7.92 -2.43
N ALA A 26 13.47 8.09 -3.09
CA ALA A 26 13.02 9.41 -3.50
C ALA A 26 11.49 9.47 -3.50
N PRO A 27 10.88 10.50 -2.87
CA PRO A 27 9.44 10.60 -2.73
C PRO A 27 8.73 10.73 -4.07
N THR A 28 7.43 10.48 -4.05
CA THR A 28 6.57 10.71 -5.20
C THR A 28 6.59 12.20 -5.53
N GLY A 29 6.79 12.54 -6.81
CA GLY A 29 6.89 13.95 -7.23
C GLY A 29 8.26 14.60 -7.15
N SER A 30 9.27 13.91 -6.62
CA SER A 30 10.65 14.43 -6.53
C SER A 30 11.41 14.53 -7.87
N GLY A 31 10.73 14.36 -9.00
CA GLY A 31 11.35 14.45 -10.32
C GLY A 31 12.17 13.23 -10.75
N LYS A 32 11.98 12.05 -10.12
CA LYS A 32 12.60 10.77 -10.54
C LYS A 32 12.47 10.55 -12.04
N THR A 33 11.25 10.55 -12.54
CA THR A 33 10.96 10.32 -13.96
C THR A 33 11.63 11.37 -14.85
N THR A 34 11.69 12.63 -14.42
CA THR A 34 12.40 13.70 -15.14
C THR A 34 13.89 13.39 -15.25
N CYS A 35 14.52 12.96 -14.16
CA CYS A 35 15.91 12.53 -14.16
C CYS A 35 16.12 11.36 -15.14
N PHE A 36 15.29 10.31 -15.06
CA PHE A 36 15.42 9.14 -15.90
C PHE A 36 15.30 9.44 -17.39
N THR A 37 14.54 10.44 -17.73
CA THR A 37 14.22 10.77 -19.11
C THR A 37 15.05 11.92 -19.69
N LYS A 38 15.33 12.94 -18.90
CA LYS A 38 16.06 14.13 -19.36
C LYS A 38 17.57 14.09 -19.08
N ASP A 39 17.99 13.33 -18.06
CA ASP A 39 19.39 13.28 -17.68
C ASP A 39 20.04 11.95 -18.14
N LEU A 40 19.36 10.78 -17.95
CA LEU A 40 19.95 9.49 -18.34
C LEU A 40 19.90 9.23 -19.85
N VAL A 41 18.85 9.67 -20.56
CA VAL A 41 18.74 9.41 -22.00
C VAL A 41 19.87 10.08 -22.79
N PRO A 42 20.19 11.36 -22.62
CA PRO A 42 21.33 11.99 -23.30
C PRO A 42 22.67 11.30 -22.99
N GLU A 43 22.86 10.86 -21.74
CA GLU A 43 24.08 10.14 -21.36
C GLU A 43 24.14 8.74 -22.01
N ALA A 44 23.02 8.03 -22.09
CA ALA A 44 22.95 6.76 -22.80
C ALA A 44 23.26 6.94 -24.29
N GLN A 45 22.73 7.99 -24.92
CA GLN A 45 23.03 8.36 -26.31
C GLN A 45 24.52 8.61 -26.51
N ARG A 46 25.16 9.37 -25.61
CA ARG A 46 26.61 9.61 -25.64
C ARG A 46 27.42 8.30 -25.58
N ARG A 47 26.87 7.26 -24.91
CA ARG A 47 27.46 5.91 -24.85
C ARG A 47 27.11 5.04 -26.05
N GLY A 48 26.29 5.52 -26.99
CA GLY A 48 25.74 4.71 -28.09
C GLY A 48 24.78 3.61 -27.63
N GLN A 49 24.08 3.83 -26.53
CA GLN A 49 23.18 2.86 -25.87
C GLN A 49 21.87 3.55 -25.51
N ALA A 50 20.91 2.76 -25.03
CA ALA A 50 19.58 3.23 -24.62
C ALA A 50 19.36 3.18 -23.09
N VAL A 51 18.23 3.72 -22.65
CA VAL A 51 17.69 3.58 -21.29
C VAL A 51 16.52 2.62 -21.31
N LEU A 52 16.51 1.64 -20.43
CA LEU A 52 15.35 0.79 -20.15
C LEU A 52 14.68 1.25 -18.87
N LEU A 53 13.44 1.71 -18.96
CA LEU A 53 12.61 2.13 -17.84
C LEU A 53 11.52 1.10 -17.59
N ILE A 54 11.62 0.38 -16.49
CA ILE A 54 10.65 -0.65 -16.06
C ILE A 54 9.73 -0.01 -15.01
N VAL A 55 8.42 -0.02 -15.29
CA VAL A 55 7.41 0.63 -14.46
C VAL A 55 6.32 -0.34 -14.04
N ASN A 56 5.62 0.00 -12.96
CA ASN A 56 4.47 -0.76 -12.52
C ASN A 56 3.22 -0.27 -13.24
N ARG A 57 2.47 -1.22 -13.84
CA ARG A 57 1.14 -1.06 -14.48
C ARG A 57 1.08 -0.29 -15.81
N ALA A 58 0.14 -0.73 -16.64
CA ALA A 58 -0.13 -0.18 -17.97
C ALA A 58 -0.51 1.31 -17.98
N VAL A 59 -1.23 1.79 -16.96
CA VAL A 59 -1.68 3.19 -16.88
C VAL A 59 -0.49 4.16 -16.79
N LEU A 60 0.52 3.82 -15.98
CA LEU A 60 1.73 4.65 -15.87
C LEU A 60 2.54 4.61 -17.17
N THR A 61 2.62 3.44 -17.79
CA THR A 61 3.28 3.27 -19.09
C THR A 61 2.63 4.15 -20.14
N GLU A 62 1.30 4.17 -20.18
CA GLU A 62 0.53 4.98 -21.12
C GLU A 62 0.70 6.49 -20.87
N GLN A 63 0.64 6.95 -19.62
CA GLN A 63 0.88 8.37 -19.28
C GLN A 63 2.29 8.83 -19.63
N LEU A 64 3.30 8.03 -19.31
CA LEU A 64 4.69 8.31 -19.67
C LEU A 64 4.85 8.36 -21.19
N THR A 65 4.30 7.38 -21.90
CA THR A 65 4.32 7.34 -23.36
C THR A 65 3.69 8.59 -23.96
N ASN A 66 2.50 8.96 -23.51
CA ASN A 66 1.81 10.16 -23.99
C ASN A 66 2.59 11.45 -23.69
N SER A 67 3.25 11.54 -22.52
CA SER A 67 4.08 12.69 -22.16
C SER A 67 5.35 12.82 -23.02
N PHE A 68 5.84 11.71 -23.57
CA PHE A 68 6.99 11.66 -24.49
C PHE A 68 6.59 11.83 -25.95
N LEU A 69 5.51 11.19 -26.37
CA LEU A 69 5.06 11.22 -27.76
C LEU A 69 4.57 12.63 -28.18
N LYS A 70 3.90 13.34 -27.29
CA LYS A 70 3.43 14.71 -27.58
C LYS A 70 4.54 15.66 -28.02
N PRO A 71 5.70 15.76 -27.33
CA PRO A 71 6.82 16.59 -27.77
C PRO A 71 7.51 16.10 -29.05
N SER A 72 7.49 14.78 -29.31
CA SER A 72 8.15 14.18 -30.48
C SER A 72 7.30 14.22 -31.75
N GLY A 73 6.04 14.64 -31.67
CA GLY A 73 5.10 14.67 -32.82
C GLY A 73 4.66 13.27 -33.29
N ILE A 74 4.94 12.21 -32.54
CA ILE A 74 4.53 10.85 -32.86
C ILE A 74 3.12 10.64 -32.31
N PRO A 75 2.13 10.25 -33.14
CA PRO A 75 0.79 9.96 -32.64
C PRO A 75 0.79 8.78 -31.65
N PRO A 76 0.01 8.83 -30.55
CA PRO A 76 -0.07 7.74 -29.58
C PRO A 76 -0.50 6.38 -30.16
N ASP A 77 -1.30 6.41 -31.22
CA ASP A 77 -1.82 5.25 -31.95
C ASP A 77 -0.80 4.63 -32.92
N ALA A 78 0.29 5.31 -33.24
CA ALA A 78 1.37 4.77 -34.06
C ALA A 78 2.29 3.78 -33.30
N VAL A 79 2.05 3.55 -32.01
CA VAL A 79 2.86 2.63 -31.19
C VAL A 79 2.27 1.23 -31.29
N GLU A 80 2.78 0.42 -32.23
CA GLU A 80 2.33 -0.96 -32.51
C GLU A 80 2.39 -1.94 -31.30
N PHE A 81 2.85 -1.49 -30.14
CA PHE A 81 3.23 -2.36 -29.03
C PHE A 81 2.43 -2.16 -27.75
N GLN A 82 1.41 -1.31 -27.73
CA GLN A 82 0.64 -0.99 -26.52
C GLN A 82 0.06 -2.23 -25.82
N GLN A 83 -0.41 -3.23 -26.59
CA GLN A 83 -0.99 -4.45 -26.03
C GLN A 83 0.05 -5.38 -25.38
N ALA A 84 1.33 -5.25 -25.70
CA ALA A 84 2.39 -6.09 -25.17
C ALA A 84 3.00 -5.57 -23.87
N GLY A 85 2.77 -4.31 -23.51
CA GLY A 85 3.35 -3.66 -22.33
C GLY A 85 4.81 -3.22 -22.51
N ILE A 86 5.22 -2.89 -23.74
CA ILE A 86 6.51 -2.30 -24.08
C ILE A 86 6.32 -1.17 -25.10
N TYR A 87 7.10 -0.09 -24.94
CA TYR A 87 7.02 1.12 -25.73
C TYR A 87 8.44 1.61 -26.05
N PRO A 88 8.97 1.28 -27.24
CA PRO A 88 10.22 1.83 -27.71
C PRO A 88 10.04 3.28 -28.20
N LEU A 89 10.70 4.20 -27.53
CA LEU A 89 10.63 5.64 -27.78
C LEU A 89 12.03 6.16 -28.18
N GLY A 90 12.61 5.61 -29.24
CA GLY A 90 13.99 5.89 -29.63
C GLY A 90 14.98 5.27 -28.61
N ASP A 91 15.83 6.11 -28.03
CA ASP A 91 16.82 5.66 -27.02
C ASP A 91 16.26 5.49 -25.61
N LEU A 92 14.95 5.64 -25.43
CA LEU A 92 14.19 5.29 -24.25
C LEU A 92 13.25 4.13 -24.57
N VAL A 93 13.37 3.03 -23.84
CA VAL A 93 12.42 1.91 -23.89
C VAL A 93 11.69 1.85 -22.57
N VAL A 94 10.36 2.00 -22.58
CA VAL A 94 9.52 1.88 -21.39
C VAL A 94 8.80 0.54 -21.45
N CYS A 95 8.83 -0.24 -20.36
CA CYS A 95 8.07 -1.48 -20.29
C CYS A 95 7.50 -1.72 -18.89
N SER A 96 6.48 -2.57 -18.82
CA SER A 96 5.93 -3.01 -17.54
C SER A 96 6.80 -4.11 -16.90
N TYR A 97 6.74 -4.22 -15.55
CA TYR A 97 7.36 -5.34 -14.84
C TYR A 97 6.84 -6.69 -15.35
N GLN A 98 5.56 -6.77 -15.67
CA GLN A 98 4.93 -8.00 -16.20
C GLN A 98 5.52 -8.37 -17.58
N TYR A 99 5.73 -7.40 -18.44
CA TYR A 99 6.38 -7.63 -19.73
C TYR A 99 7.82 -8.13 -19.53
N MET A 100 8.59 -7.43 -18.68
CA MET A 100 9.97 -7.80 -18.39
C MET A 100 10.07 -9.21 -17.79
N ALA A 101 9.18 -9.55 -16.85
CA ALA A 101 9.15 -10.87 -16.25
C ALA A 101 8.91 -11.98 -17.29
N ARG A 102 7.95 -11.78 -18.19
CA ARG A 102 7.69 -12.73 -19.30
C ARG A 102 8.90 -12.86 -20.20
N ARG A 103 9.56 -11.76 -20.51
CA ARG A 103 10.76 -11.76 -21.35
C ARG A 103 11.92 -12.54 -20.72
N LEU A 104 12.15 -12.32 -19.43
CA LEU A 104 13.18 -13.04 -18.67
C LEU A 104 12.89 -14.54 -18.51
N GLN A 105 11.65 -14.98 -18.73
CA GLN A 105 11.28 -16.40 -18.78
C GLN A 105 11.59 -17.07 -20.13
N GLY A 106 11.98 -16.32 -21.15
CA GLY A 106 12.13 -16.80 -22.51
C GLY A 106 10.80 -17.14 -23.20
N LYS A 107 9.68 -16.69 -22.65
CA LYS A 107 8.37 -16.79 -23.30
C LYS A 107 8.29 -15.71 -24.37
N ASP A 108 8.48 -16.08 -25.62
CA ASP A 108 8.23 -15.20 -26.75
C ASP A 108 6.74 -14.81 -26.75
N THR A 109 6.48 -13.51 -26.65
CA THR A 109 5.16 -12.99 -26.94
C THR A 109 4.99 -13.06 -28.46
N PRO A 110 3.99 -13.77 -28.99
CA PRO A 110 3.78 -13.84 -30.43
C PRO A 110 3.58 -12.41 -30.97
N ASN A 111 4.28 -12.09 -32.06
CA ASN A 111 4.19 -10.87 -32.86
C ASN A 111 5.05 -9.65 -32.46
N ILE A 112 5.96 -9.73 -31.51
CA ILE A 112 6.82 -8.58 -31.24
C ILE A 112 8.17 -8.78 -31.93
N LYS A 113 8.35 -8.22 -33.11
CA LYS A 113 9.65 -8.03 -33.77
C LYS A 113 10.36 -6.82 -33.15
N ILE A 114 10.64 -6.86 -31.87
CA ILE A 114 11.59 -5.91 -31.27
C ILE A 114 12.95 -6.58 -31.42
N GLY A 115 13.92 -5.81 -31.86
CA GLY A 115 15.31 -6.26 -31.93
C GLY A 115 15.73 -6.93 -30.64
N PRO A 116 16.78 -7.71 -30.61
CA PRO A 116 17.15 -8.51 -29.46
C PRO A 116 17.19 -7.63 -28.22
N PHE A 117 16.51 -8.06 -27.17
CA PHE A 117 16.48 -7.42 -25.85
C PHE A 117 17.82 -7.72 -25.17
N GLU A 118 18.89 -7.32 -25.86
CA GLU A 118 20.25 -7.60 -25.39
C GLU A 118 20.65 -6.61 -24.31
N ALA A 119 21.09 -7.14 -23.19
CA ALA A 119 21.48 -6.34 -22.03
C ALA A 119 22.58 -5.30 -22.33
N LYS A 120 23.45 -5.60 -23.29
CA LYS A 120 24.51 -4.68 -23.74
C LYS A 120 24.00 -3.43 -24.47
N GLU A 121 22.74 -3.41 -24.91
CA GLU A 121 22.12 -2.28 -25.59
C GLU A 121 21.68 -1.17 -24.63
N TYR A 122 21.66 -1.43 -23.34
CA TYR A 122 21.19 -0.48 -22.33
C TYR A 122 22.31 0.00 -21.42
N ALA A 123 22.56 1.31 -21.45
CA ALA A 123 23.47 1.95 -20.49
C ALA A 123 22.89 1.95 -19.09
N PHE A 124 21.58 2.18 -19.00
CA PHE A 124 20.85 2.25 -17.75
C PHE A 124 19.59 1.37 -17.78
N VAL A 125 19.36 0.66 -16.69
CA VAL A 125 18.13 -0.11 -16.43
C VAL A 125 17.51 0.42 -15.14
N VAL A 126 16.36 1.05 -15.26
CA VAL A 126 15.67 1.70 -14.16
C VAL A 126 14.45 0.88 -13.78
N CYS A 127 14.38 0.45 -12.53
CA CYS A 127 13.22 -0.18 -11.90
C CYS A 127 12.48 0.88 -11.08
N ASP A 128 11.56 1.61 -11.70
CA ASP A 128 10.77 2.63 -11.01
C ASP A 128 9.67 1.98 -10.16
N GLU A 129 9.44 2.52 -8.98
CA GLU A 129 8.56 1.94 -7.95
C GLU A 129 8.94 0.48 -7.63
N CYS A 130 10.22 0.24 -7.35
CA CYS A 130 10.80 -1.10 -7.12
C CYS A 130 10.20 -1.86 -5.92
N HIS A 131 9.41 -1.19 -5.06
CA HIS A 131 8.59 -1.87 -4.04
C HIS A 131 7.62 -2.91 -4.65
N TYR A 132 7.37 -2.83 -5.96
CA TYR A 132 6.66 -3.85 -6.74
C TYR A 132 7.15 -5.28 -6.46
N PHE A 133 8.44 -5.47 -6.25
CA PHE A 133 9.00 -6.80 -5.96
C PHE A 133 8.40 -7.45 -4.71
N ILE A 134 7.89 -6.66 -3.76
CA ILE A 134 7.21 -7.13 -2.56
C ILE A 134 5.70 -6.97 -2.67
N ALA A 135 5.22 -5.77 -3.02
CA ALA A 135 3.81 -5.44 -2.98
C ALA A 135 2.93 -6.34 -3.86
N ASP A 136 3.40 -6.67 -5.05
CA ASP A 136 2.64 -7.50 -6.01
C ASP A 136 3.00 -8.99 -5.96
N SER A 137 4.13 -9.39 -5.35
CA SER A 137 4.60 -10.78 -5.32
C SER A 137 3.68 -11.74 -4.54
N VAL A 138 2.86 -11.22 -3.63
CA VAL A 138 1.85 -11.99 -2.88
C VAL A 138 0.62 -12.28 -3.72
N PHE A 139 0.41 -11.52 -4.80
CA PHE A 139 -0.78 -11.62 -5.66
C PHE A 139 -0.50 -12.25 -7.01
N THR A 140 0.75 -12.33 -7.44
CA THR A 140 1.15 -12.88 -8.73
C THR A 140 2.49 -13.59 -8.68
N THR A 141 2.60 -14.69 -9.41
CA THR A 141 3.87 -15.42 -9.62
C THR A 141 4.69 -14.82 -10.76
N ASP A 142 4.15 -13.85 -11.49
CA ASP A 142 4.76 -13.31 -12.70
C ASP A 142 6.01 -12.48 -12.42
N SER A 143 6.21 -12.01 -11.19
CA SER A 143 7.39 -11.24 -10.77
C SER A 143 8.67 -12.08 -10.57
N ALA A 144 8.54 -13.41 -10.44
CA ALA A 144 9.67 -14.31 -10.13
C ALA A 144 10.89 -14.17 -11.03
N PRO A 145 10.74 -14.09 -12.36
CA PRO A 145 11.87 -14.00 -13.26
C PRO A 145 12.69 -12.73 -13.11
N LEU A 146 12.11 -11.68 -12.49
CA LEU A 146 12.78 -10.40 -12.25
C LEU A 146 14.00 -10.55 -11.32
N VAL A 147 14.10 -11.63 -10.56
CA VAL A 147 15.31 -11.97 -9.79
C VAL A 147 16.56 -12.07 -10.68
N ASN A 148 16.39 -12.33 -11.96
CA ASN A 148 17.47 -12.43 -12.94
C ASN A 148 17.89 -11.09 -13.57
N LEU A 149 17.21 -9.97 -13.25
CA LEU A 149 17.54 -8.66 -13.80
C LEU A 149 19.03 -8.30 -13.66
N PRO A 150 19.67 -8.42 -12.47
CA PRO A 150 21.08 -8.10 -12.32
C PRO A 150 22.00 -8.96 -13.21
N LYS A 151 21.66 -10.23 -13.38
CA LYS A 151 22.43 -11.15 -14.21
C LYS A 151 22.33 -10.81 -15.70
N VAL A 152 21.11 -10.51 -16.17
CA VAL A 152 20.86 -10.20 -17.59
C VAL A 152 21.45 -8.85 -17.96
N PHE A 153 21.31 -7.85 -17.06
CA PHE A 153 21.80 -6.48 -17.27
C PHE A 153 23.08 -6.18 -16.50
N ALA A 154 23.98 -7.15 -16.41
CA ALA A 154 25.20 -7.06 -15.60
C ALA A 154 26.13 -5.91 -16.03
N GLN A 155 26.10 -5.50 -17.31
CA GLN A 155 26.90 -4.42 -17.86
C GLN A 155 26.19 -3.06 -17.85
N SER A 156 24.93 -3.02 -17.47
CA SER A 156 24.16 -1.77 -17.34
C SER A 156 24.31 -1.18 -15.94
N VAL A 157 24.14 0.12 -15.80
CA VAL A 157 23.89 0.75 -14.50
C VAL A 157 22.43 0.44 -14.12
N ARG A 158 22.24 -0.21 -12.98
CA ARG A 158 20.90 -0.61 -12.50
C ARG A 158 20.45 0.33 -11.40
N ILE A 159 19.24 0.86 -11.53
CA ILE A 159 18.67 1.84 -10.60
C ILE A 159 17.33 1.32 -10.09
N TYR A 160 17.25 1.06 -8.80
CA TYR A 160 16.04 0.65 -8.11
C TYR A 160 15.48 1.84 -7.34
N ALA A 161 14.42 2.45 -7.83
CA ALA A 161 13.88 3.69 -7.28
C ALA A 161 12.50 3.48 -6.66
N SER A 162 12.28 4.04 -5.47
CA SER A 162 10.97 4.12 -4.82
C SER A 162 10.96 5.15 -3.69
N ALA A 163 9.79 5.63 -3.34
CA ALA A 163 9.58 6.38 -2.10
C ALA A 163 9.70 5.49 -0.85
N THR A 164 9.39 4.20 -0.98
CA THR A 164 9.30 3.21 0.10
C THR A 164 10.28 2.06 -0.11
N ILE A 165 11.57 2.33 0.04
CA ILE A 165 12.63 1.34 -0.22
C ILE A 165 12.88 0.38 0.94
N SER A 166 12.61 0.78 2.19
CA SER A 166 12.97 -0.02 3.37
C SER A 166 12.47 -1.48 3.31
N PRO A 167 11.22 -1.76 2.90
CA PRO A 167 10.73 -3.13 2.81
C PRO A 167 11.42 -3.98 1.74
N VAL A 168 11.80 -3.36 0.61
CA VAL A 168 12.35 -4.07 -0.55
C VAL A 168 13.88 -4.14 -0.54
N ARG A 169 14.53 -3.36 0.31
CA ARG A 169 15.99 -3.23 0.39
C ARG A 169 16.70 -4.58 0.46
N ASN A 170 16.34 -5.42 1.42
CA ASN A 170 16.98 -6.73 1.62
C ASN A 170 16.82 -7.67 0.42
N VAL A 171 15.71 -7.55 -0.29
CA VAL A 171 15.47 -8.34 -1.51
C VAL A 171 16.40 -7.88 -2.63
N ILE A 172 16.53 -6.58 -2.83
CA ILE A 172 17.41 -6.01 -3.86
C ILE A 172 18.88 -6.36 -3.55
N LEU A 173 19.31 -6.26 -2.29
CA LEU A 173 20.64 -6.68 -1.89
C LEU A 173 20.91 -8.15 -2.21
N LYS A 174 19.95 -9.04 -1.96
CA LYS A 174 20.06 -10.46 -2.32
C LYS A 174 20.09 -10.67 -3.84
N MET A 175 19.27 -9.92 -4.60
CA MET A 175 19.28 -9.99 -6.07
C MET A 175 20.62 -9.56 -6.65
N GLU A 176 21.17 -8.46 -6.17
CA GLU A 176 22.47 -7.91 -6.58
C GLU A 176 23.65 -8.70 -5.99
N GLN A 177 23.40 -9.68 -5.14
CA GLN A 177 24.43 -10.49 -4.44
C GLN A 177 25.44 -9.59 -3.69
N VAL A 178 24.91 -8.57 -3.04
CA VAL A 178 25.72 -7.60 -2.32
C VAL A 178 26.30 -8.23 -1.06
N VAL A 179 27.61 -8.13 -0.91
CA VAL A 179 28.34 -8.55 0.29
C VAL A 179 28.64 -7.31 1.11
N ASP A 180 28.22 -7.30 2.37
CA ASP A 180 28.54 -6.20 3.29
C ASP A 180 30.00 -6.26 3.69
N LEU A 181 30.81 -5.32 3.19
CA LEU A 181 32.21 -5.23 3.54
C LEU A 181 32.45 -4.59 4.91
N ALA A 182 31.43 -4.04 5.57
CA ALA A 182 31.59 -3.49 6.91
C ALA A 182 31.99 -4.58 7.93
N GLU A 183 31.70 -5.85 7.63
CA GLU A 183 32.23 -7.01 8.41
C GLU A 183 33.71 -7.30 8.13
N TYR A 184 34.27 -6.77 7.01
CA TYR A 184 35.62 -7.16 6.54
C TYR A 184 36.66 -6.06 6.59
N SER A 185 36.34 -4.76 6.70
CA SER A 185 37.37 -3.71 6.77
C SER A 185 36.86 -2.38 7.35
N PRO A 186 37.51 -1.86 8.42
CA PRO A 186 37.18 -0.54 8.99
C PRO A 186 37.88 0.66 8.30
N TYR A 187 38.54 0.50 7.15
CA TYR A 187 39.47 1.50 6.60
C TYR A 187 39.12 1.99 5.18
N TRP A 188 37.94 2.53 4.96
CA TRP A 188 37.67 3.26 3.72
C TRP A 188 37.21 4.68 4.02
N GLU A 189 38.08 5.66 3.75
CA GLU A 189 37.73 7.08 3.77
C GLU A 189 36.95 7.43 2.50
N ILE A 190 35.83 8.12 2.67
CA ILE A 190 34.92 8.55 1.61
C ILE A 190 35.03 10.06 1.45
N SER A 191 35.07 10.53 0.21
CA SER A 191 35.15 11.95 -0.14
C SER A 191 34.04 12.79 0.46
N PRO A 192 34.32 14.01 0.94
CA PRO A 192 33.30 14.88 1.54
C PRO A 192 32.30 15.37 0.49
N GLY A 193 31.02 15.23 0.74
CA GLY A 193 29.93 15.69 -0.13
C GLY A 193 28.84 14.67 -0.36
N PHE A 194 29.11 13.40 -0.23
CA PHE A 194 28.13 12.33 -0.25
C PHE A 194 27.77 11.92 1.17
N ARG A 195 26.51 12.05 1.57
CA ARG A 195 25.99 11.34 2.73
C ARG A 195 25.78 9.88 2.32
N TYR A 196 26.86 9.12 2.31
CA TYR A 196 26.77 7.68 2.28
C TYR A 196 26.23 7.22 3.63
N THR A 197 25.13 6.48 3.64
CA THR A 197 24.92 5.55 4.72
C THR A 197 26.13 4.62 4.76
N ARG A 198 26.62 4.25 5.93
CA ARG A 198 27.88 3.57 6.26
C ARG A 198 28.22 2.28 5.49
N ASN A 199 27.49 1.92 4.45
CA ASN A 199 27.55 0.64 3.77
C ASN A 199 27.86 0.82 2.29
N ASN A 200 29.12 1.00 1.95
CA ASN A 200 29.60 0.71 0.61
C ASN A 200 29.62 -0.80 0.44
N MET A 201 28.73 -1.32 -0.37
CA MET A 201 28.61 -2.74 -0.65
C MET A 201 29.19 -3.05 -2.01
N ILE A 202 30.04 -4.06 -2.12
CA ILE A 202 30.56 -4.54 -3.40
C ILE A 202 29.64 -5.64 -3.90
N SER A 203 28.98 -5.42 -5.04
CA SER A 203 28.24 -6.43 -5.76
C SER A 203 29.09 -7.06 -6.85
N GLN A 204 29.19 -8.35 -6.82
CA GLN A 204 29.73 -9.26 -7.83
C GLN A 204 31.13 -8.93 -8.44
N MET A 205 31.99 -9.90 -8.37
CA MET A 205 33.18 -10.00 -9.21
C MET A 205 32.77 -10.57 -10.57
N TYR A 206 32.81 -9.75 -11.62
CA TYR A 206 32.66 -10.24 -12.99
C TYR A 206 34.00 -10.53 -13.60
N SER A 207 34.18 -11.75 -14.08
CA SER A 207 35.25 -12.08 -15.02
C SER A 207 34.79 -11.67 -16.42
N ASN A 208 35.41 -10.67 -17.01
CA ASN A 208 35.27 -10.44 -18.44
C ASN A 208 36.18 -11.38 -19.22
N SER A 209 36.04 -11.41 -20.55
CA SER A 209 36.85 -12.24 -21.46
C SER A 209 38.38 -11.99 -21.40
N THR A 210 38.83 -10.99 -20.64
CA THR A 210 40.23 -10.64 -20.42
C THR A 210 40.75 -11.07 -19.04
N GLY A 211 39.95 -11.74 -18.22
CA GLY A 211 40.36 -12.22 -16.90
C GLY A 211 40.51 -11.12 -15.82
N LEU A 212 40.23 -9.85 -16.14
CA LEU A 212 40.21 -8.76 -15.18
C LEU A 212 38.89 -8.75 -14.38
N LEU A 213 39.01 -8.90 -13.07
CA LEU A 213 37.90 -8.74 -12.15
C LEU A 213 37.49 -7.26 -12.11
N LYS A 214 36.30 -6.95 -12.62
CA LYS A 214 35.69 -5.63 -12.41
C LYS A 214 34.81 -5.69 -11.17
N TYR A 215 35.10 -4.82 -10.22
CA TYR A 215 34.25 -4.60 -9.06
C TYR A 215 33.14 -3.64 -9.46
N ALA A 216 31.90 -4.10 -9.36
CA ALA A 216 30.73 -3.26 -9.43
C ALA A 216 30.37 -2.79 -8.03
N ALA A 217 30.02 -1.52 -7.86
CA ALA A 217 29.63 -0.96 -6.58
C ALA A 217 28.09 -0.88 -6.47
N PHE A 218 27.59 -1.09 -5.25
CA PHE A 218 26.20 -0.86 -4.89
C PHE A 218 26.11 0.38 -4.00
N PHE A 219 25.22 1.30 -4.36
CA PHE A 219 25.05 2.57 -3.67
C PHE A 219 23.61 2.72 -3.16
N GLU A 220 23.46 3.10 -1.89
CA GLU A 220 22.19 3.56 -1.36
C GLU A 220 22.17 5.09 -1.36
N VAL A 221 21.20 5.66 -2.05
CA VAL A 221 21.10 7.11 -2.24
C VAL A 221 19.73 7.57 -1.76
N THR A 222 19.73 8.60 -0.92
CA THR A 222 18.48 9.25 -0.47
C THR A 222 18.34 10.58 -1.17
N GLY A 223 17.25 10.77 -1.89
CA GLY A 223 16.84 12.06 -2.44
C GLY A 223 16.27 12.99 -1.36
N ALA A 224 15.55 13.99 -1.75
CA ALA A 224 14.86 14.86 -0.80
C ALA A 224 13.88 14.06 0.06
N GLU A 225 13.77 14.41 1.33
CA GLU A 225 12.72 13.84 2.17
C GLU A 225 11.34 14.37 1.70
N PRO A 226 10.27 13.56 1.81
CA PRO A 226 8.94 14.00 1.42
C PRO A 226 8.48 15.14 2.33
N ASP A 227 7.84 16.14 1.74
CA ASP A 227 7.18 17.21 2.47
C ASP A 227 5.70 16.86 2.62
N TYR A 228 5.27 16.64 3.85
CA TYR A 228 3.88 16.36 4.22
C TYR A 228 3.25 17.49 5.06
N SER A 229 3.86 18.66 5.09
CA SER A 229 3.38 19.82 5.87
C SER A 229 1.96 20.28 5.49
N TYR A 230 1.50 19.90 4.29
CA TYR A 230 0.15 20.18 3.81
C TYR A 230 -0.92 19.21 4.35
N LEU A 231 -0.51 18.09 4.98
CA LEU A 231 -1.43 17.13 5.56
C LEU A 231 -1.81 17.56 6.99
N HIS A 232 -3.09 17.49 7.29
CA HIS A 232 -3.63 17.67 8.63
C HIS A 232 -4.21 16.33 9.11
N PRO A 233 -3.52 15.61 10.00
CA PRO A 233 -3.96 14.28 10.40
C PRO A 233 -5.15 14.34 11.34
N ARG A 234 -6.15 13.51 11.04
CA ARG A 234 -7.31 13.25 11.90
C ARG A 234 -7.51 11.74 12.08
N ILE A 235 -7.90 11.34 13.28
CA ILE A 235 -7.99 9.94 13.67
C ILE A 235 -9.45 9.57 13.93
N LEU A 236 -9.89 8.47 13.33
CA LEU A 236 -11.20 7.90 13.58
C LEU A 236 -11.16 6.84 14.70
N ALA A 237 -12.24 6.74 15.45
CA ALA A 237 -12.36 5.77 16.53
C ALA A 237 -12.34 4.32 16.02
N ASP A 238 -12.97 4.05 14.87
CA ASP A 238 -13.08 2.73 14.28
C ASP A 238 -13.00 2.81 12.75
N GLY A 239 -12.35 1.85 12.13
CA GLY A 239 -12.30 1.75 10.67
C GLY A 239 -13.64 1.47 10.00
N GLN A 240 -14.66 1.03 10.74
CA GLN A 240 -16.01 0.88 10.22
C GLN A 240 -16.79 2.21 10.19
N ALA A 241 -16.36 3.18 10.96
CA ALA A 241 -16.96 4.51 11.00
C ALA A 241 -16.55 5.43 9.82
N LEU A 242 -15.71 4.94 8.91
CA LEU A 242 -15.11 5.76 7.85
C LEU A 242 -16.17 6.41 6.94
N TRP A 243 -17.13 5.66 6.43
CA TRP A 243 -18.19 6.22 5.59
C TRP A 243 -19.20 7.07 6.39
N ASP A 244 -19.39 6.78 7.67
CA ASP A 244 -20.25 7.60 8.54
C ASP A 244 -19.58 8.97 8.75
N ASP A 245 -18.26 9.01 8.90
CA ASP A 245 -17.49 10.26 8.94
C ASP A 245 -17.56 11.03 7.61
N VAL A 246 -17.41 10.37 6.47
CA VAL A 246 -17.58 11.02 5.15
C VAL A 246 -18.95 11.68 5.03
N ILE A 247 -20.00 11.01 5.50
CA ILE A 247 -21.38 11.55 5.50
C ILE A 247 -21.45 12.79 6.40
N GLU A 248 -20.96 12.68 7.63
CA GLU A 248 -20.95 13.78 8.61
C GLU A 248 -20.19 15.02 8.09
N GLN A 249 -18.98 14.83 7.53
CA GLN A 249 -18.19 15.91 6.97
C GLN A 249 -18.89 16.56 5.75
N HIS A 250 -19.54 15.75 4.92
CA HIS A 250 -20.30 16.24 3.78
C HIS A 250 -21.55 17.04 4.22
N GLU A 251 -22.34 16.53 5.16
CA GLU A 251 -23.53 17.20 5.72
C GLU A 251 -23.16 18.50 6.44
N ALA A 252 -22.00 18.53 7.09
CA ALA A 252 -21.45 19.74 7.71
C ALA A 252 -20.81 20.73 6.72
N HIS A 253 -20.87 20.48 5.43
CA HIS A 253 -20.25 21.29 4.35
C HIS A 253 -18.73 21.53 4.52
N ARG A 254 -18.04 20.61 5.21
CA ARG A 254 -16.59 20.65 5.37
C ARG A 254 -15.86 19.83 4.31
N LEU A 255 -16.54 18.84 3.72
CA LEU A 255 -16.01 18.00 2.66
C LEU A 255 -16.53 18.49 1.30
N HIS A 256 -15.63 18.98 0.42
CA HIS A 256 -15.96 19.27 -0.96
C HIS A 256 -15.78 18.04 -1.84
N LYS A 257 -14.56 17.49 -1.88
CA LYS A 257 -14.24 16.19 -2.49
C LYS A 257 -13.39 15.36 -1.56
N ALA A 258 -13.57 14.04 -1.63
CA ALA A 258 -12.77 13.09 -0.88
C ALA A 258 -12.21 11.98 -1.76
N VAL A 259 -11.03 11.49 -1.35
CA VAL A 259 -10.45 10.22 -1.84
C VAL A 259 -10.41 9.23 -0.70
N VAL A 260 -10.93 8.03 -0.91
CA VAL A 260 -11.05 6.98 0.09
C VAL A 260 -10.36 5.72 -0.40
N PHE A 261 -9.23 5.38 0.19
CA PHE A 261 -8.52 4.14 -0.11
C PHE A 261 -8.94 3.02 0.83
N LEU A 262 -9.37 1.89 0.24
CA LEU A 262 -9.85 0.70 0.96
C LEU A 262 -9.12 -0.56 0.49
N ASP A 263 -8.95 -1.53 1.38
CA ASP A 263 -8.23 -2.77 1.09
C ASP A 263 -9.08 -3.84 0.37
N SER A 264 -10.41 -3.67 0.35
CA SER A 264 -11.35 -4.72 -0.03
C SER A 264 -12.41 -4.21 -1.01
N LYS A 265 -12.62 -4.97 -2.10
CA LYS A 265 -13.69 -4.69 -3.07
C LYS A 265 -15.09 -4.69 -2.41
N LYS A 266 -15.31 -5.59 -1.44
CA LYS A 266 -16.57 -5.63 -0.69
C LYS A 266 -16.77 -4.33 0.08
N GLN A 267 -15.77 -3.89 0.85
CA GLN A 267 -15.87 -2.64 1.60
C GLN A 267 -16.06 -1.43 0.68
N GLY A 268 -15.38 -1.40 -0.48
CA GLY A 268 -15.56 -0.33 -1.46
C GLY A 268 -16.97 -0.28 -2.03
N THR A 269 -17.56 -1.42 -2.36
CA THR A 269 -18.93 -1.52 -2.82
C THR A 269 -19.93 -1.10 -1.72
N ASP A 270 -19.72 -1.59 -0.49
CA ASP A 270 -20.58 -1.24 0.65
C ASP A 270 -20.51 0.26 0.95
N CYS A 271 -19.31 0.84 0.92
CA CYS A 271 -19.07 2.29 1.09
C CYS A 271 -19.79 3.11 -0.01
N LYS A 272 -19.59 2.78 -1.30
CA LYS A 272 -20.26 3.43 -2.42
C LYS A 272 -21.78 3.42 -2.27
N ASN A 273 -22.33 2.24 -1.96
CA ASN A 273 -23.79 2.08 -1.79
C ASN A 273 -24.31 2.95 -0.65
N LYS A 274 -23.59 2.98 0.47
CA LYS A 274 -24.00 3.77 1.64
C LYS A 274 -23.97 5.27 1.36
N LEU A 275 -22.90 5.76 0.73
CA LEU A 275 -22.78 7.17 0.36
C LEU A 275 -23.90 7.59 -0.62
N ASN A 276 -24.16 6.78 -1.65
CA ASN A 276 -25.23 7.06 -2.61
C ASN A 276 -26.62 7.06 -1.96
N GLN A 277 -26.87 6.22 -0.94
CA GLN A 277 -28.13 6.23 -0.16
C GLN A 277 -28.33 7.55 0.61
N HIS A 278 -27.23 8.24 0.97
CA HIS A 278 -27.26 9.56 1.61
C HIS A 278 -27.19 10.72 0.59
N GLY A 279 -27.34 10.44 -0.71
CA GLY A 279 -27.33 11.46 -1.76
C GLY A 279 -25.92 11.99 -2.11
N ILE A 280 -24.85 11.33 -1.62
CA ILE A 280 -23.46 11.68 -1.90
C ILE A 280 -23.00 10.90 -3.12
N SER A 281 -22.67 11.59 -4.20
CA SER A 281 -22.21 10.94 -5.43
C SER A 281 -20.83 10.31 -5.23
N ALA A 282 -20.72 8.98 -5.44
CA ALA A 282 -19.50 8.23 -5.23
C ALA A 282 -19.22 7.28 -6.39
N ALA A 283 -17.93 7.15 -6.78
CA ALA A 283 -17.44 6.16 -7.72
C ALA A 283 -16.43 5.23 -7.03
N PHE A 284 -16.39 3.96 -7.46
CA PHE A 284 -15.49 2.97 -6.91
C PHE A 284 -14.60 2.36 -7.99
N ILE A 285 -13.30 2.65 -7.93
CA ILE A 285 -12.28 2.20 -8.89
C ILE A 285 -11.48 1.04 -8.31
N PHE A 286 -11.46 -0.07 -9.02
CA PHE A 286 -10.72 -1.29 -8.64
C PHE A 286 -10.27 -2.10 -9.87
N SER A 287 -9.39 -3.09 -9.67
CA SER A 287 -8.95 -3.96 -10.76
C SER A 287 -10.02 -5.01 -11.10
N GLU A 288 -10.53 -5.01 -12.32
CA GLU A 288 -11.51 -5.99 -12.81
C GLU A 288 -10.89 -7.36 -13.12
N ALA A 289 -9.58 -7.43 -13.42
CA ALA A 289 -8.89 -8.65 -13.85
C ALA A 289 -8.97 -9.82 -12.84
N SER A 290 -9.30 -9.55 -11.58
CA SER A 290 -9.40 -10.57 -10.51
C SER A 290 -10.79 -10.65 -9.87
N SER A 291 -11.84 -10.13 -10.52
CA SER A 291 -13.03 -9.69 -9.78
C SER A 291 -14.17 -10.69 -9.70
N GLY A 292 -14.24 -11.72 -10.55
CA GLY A 292 -15.30 -12.75 -10.52
C GLY A 292 -16.76 -12.27 -10.29
N ALA A 293 -17.01 -11.57 -9.20
CA ALA A 293 -18.34 -11.11 -8.77
C ALA A 293 -18.53 -9.57 -8.79
N TYR A 294 -17.47 -8.79 -9.08
CA TYR A 294 -17.52 -7.33 -9.04
C TYR A 294 -17.15 -6.73 -10.41
N SER A 295 -17.95 -5.79 -10.88
CA SER A 295 -17.68 -5.02 -12.09
C SER A 295 -17.89 -3.53 -11.82
N MET A 296 -17.12 -2.68 -12.47
CA MET A 296 -17.31 -1.24 -12.46
C MET A 296 -18.54 -0.87 -13.31
N ASP A 297 -19.41 -0.01 -12.78
CA ASP A 297 -20.53 0.53 -13.55
C ASP A 297 -20.08 1.67 -14.50
N GLU A 298 -21.03 2.24 -15.24
CA GLU A 298 -20.73 3.28 -16.22
C GLU A 298 -20.19 4.57 -15.59
N LEU A 299 -20.63 4.91 -14.35
CA LEU A 299 -20.11 6.07 -13.63
C LEU A 299 -18.65 5.82 -13.18
N ASP A 300 -18.34 4.62 -12.67
CA ASP A 300 -16.99 4.24 -12.28
C ASP A 300 -16.02 4.32 -13.47
N LYS A 301 -16.42 3.79 -14.63
CA LYS A 301 -15.63 3.84 -15.85
C LYS A 301 -15.42 5.27 -16.35
N LYS A 302 -16.47 6.10 -16.28
CA LYS A 302 -16.39 7.51 -16.64
C LYS A 302 -15.40 8.25 -15.75
N VAL A 303 -15.47 8.05 -14.43
CA VAL A 303 -14.54 8.67 -13.47
C VAL A 303 -13.12 8.18 -13.69
N LEU A 304 -12.91 6.89 -13.98
CA LEU A 304 -11.59 6.37 -14.33
C LEU A 304 -11.02 7.06 -15.58
N GLU A 305 -11.84 7.32 -16.59
CA GLU A 305 -11.41 8.03 -17.79
C GLU A 305 -11.10 9.51 -17.53
N GLU A 306 -11.89 10.18 -16.68
CA GLU A 306 -11.58 11.54 -16.22
C GLU A 306 -10.21 11.60 -15.53
N ILE A 307 -9.91 10.65 -14.64
CA ILE A 307 -8.61 10.56 -13.95
C ILE A 307 -7.47 10.36 -14.95
N LYS A 308 -7.63 9.46 -15.92
CA LYS A 308 -6.60 9.17 -16.94
C LYS A 308 -6.30 10.37 -17.83
N THR A 309 -7.33 11.12 -18.21
CA THR A 309 -7.22 12.20 -19.20
C THR A 309 -6.95 13.56 -18.58
N LYS A 310 -7.51 13.83 -17.39
CA LYS A 310 -7.50 15.15 -16.75
C LYS A 310 -6.70 15.20 -15.44
N ASN A 311 -6.27 14.07 -14.90
CA ASN A 311 -5.68 13.93 -13.56
C ASN A 311 -6.59 14.43 -12.42
N ARG A 312 -7.91 14.43 -12.63
CA ARG A 312 -8.93 14.83 -11.65
C ARG A 312 -10.25 14.13 -11.97
N PHE A 313 -11.16 14.11 -11.03
CA PHE A 313 -12.51 13.62 -11.22
C PHE A 313 -13.53 14.75 -11.04
N GLU A 314 -14.54 14.77 -11.91
CA GLU A 314 -15.53 15.87 -11.95
C GLU A 314 -16.96 15.35 -11.70
N SER A 315 -17.21 14.07 -11.97
CA SER A 315 -18.54 13.48 -11.97
C SER A 315 -19.05 13.07 -10.59
N VAL A 316 -18.18 13.05 -9.57
CA VAL A 316 -18.54 12.60 -8.20
C VAL A 316 -17.88 13.48 -7.14
N SER A 317 -18.44 13.45 -5.92
CA SER A 317 -17.85 14.11 -4.75
C SER A 317 -16.87 13.19 -4.02
N VAL A 318 -17.05 11.86 -4.10
CA VAL A 318 -16.20 10.90 -3.41
C VAL A 318 -15.65 9.86 -4.38
N LEU A 319 -14.33 9.78 -4.45
CA LEU A 319 -13.61 8.74 -5.17
C LEU A 319 -13.17 7.65 -4.18
N ILE A 320 -13.72 6.46 -4.34
CA ILE A 320 -13.30 5.28 -3.59
C ILE A 320 -12.37 4.46 -4.47
N ALA A 321 -11.25 3.99 -3.93
CA ALA A 321 -10.31 3.18 -4.69
C ALA A 321 -9.68 2.06 -3.85
N THR A 322 -9.28 0.99 -4.52
CA THR A 322 -8.31 0.04 -3.98
C THR A 322 -6.90 0.44 -4.43
N SER A 323 -5.91 -0.37 -4.13
CA SER A 323 -4.52 -0.17 -4.57
C SER A 323 -4.34 0.03 -6.09
N VAL A 324 -5.41 -0.02 -6.89
CA VAL A 324 -5.34 0.21 -8.33
C VAL A 324 -4.83 1.62 -8.68
N LEU A 325 -5.10 2.61 -7.83
CA LEU A 325 -4.63 3.99 -7.99
C LEU A 325 -3.30 4.28 -7.27
N ASP A 326 -2.76 3.34 -6.48
CA ASP A 326 -1.52 3.54 -5.73
C ASP A 326 -0.31 3.82 -6.64
N ASN A 327 -0.38 3.35 -7.89
CA ASN A 327 0.72 3.47 -8.82
C ASN A 327 0.29 4.18 -10.12
N GLY A 328 0.96 5.29 -10.44
CA GLY A 328 0.92 5.90 -11.75
C GLY A 328 -0.14 6.97 -12.00
N THR A 329 -1.12 7.15 -11.14
CA THR A 329 -2.10 8.24 -11.28
C THR A 329 -1.78 9.38 -10.33
N ASN A 330 -1.85 10.62 -10.82
CA ASN A 330 -1.80 11.80 -9.97
C ASN A 330 -3.19 12.43 -9.96
N LEU A 331 -3.67 12.78 -8.79
CA LEU A 331 -4.90 13.55 -8.62
C LEU A 331 -4.50 15.00 -8.33
N ILE A 332 -4.72 15.86 -9.32
CA ILE A 332 -4.39 17.28 -9.27
C ILE A 332 -5.71 18.04 -9.26
N ASP A 333 -6.33 18.09 -8.08
CA ASP A 333 -7.64 18.69 -7.90
C ASP A 333 -7.70 19.46 -6.58
N LYS A 334 -7.79 20.78 -6.65
CA LYS A 334 -7.83 21.66 -5.47
C LYS A 334 -9.10 21.52 -4.62
N GLU A 335 -10.13 20.89 -5.16
CA GLU A 335 -11.37 20.62 -4.44
C GLU A 335 -11.28 19.42 -3.52
N ILE A 336 -10.21 18.60 -3.62
CA ILE A 336 -9.99 17.48 -2.71
C ILE A 336 -9.55 18.06 -1.36
N THR A 337 -10.39 17.90 -0.37
CA THR A 337 -10.17 18.38 1.00
C THR A 337 -9.87 17.26 1.99
N HIS A 338 -10.27 16.01 1.67
CA HIS A 338 -10.14 14.87 2.57
C HIS A 338 -9.53 13.66 1.87
N LEU A 339 -8.60 13.03 2.56
CA LEU A 339 -7.95 11.78 2.14
C LEU A 339 -8.10 10.74 3.25
N TYR A 340 -8.81 9.67 2.97
CA TYR A 340 -9.02 8.55 3.89
C TYR A 340 -8.14 7.38 3.50
N ILE A 341 -7.27 6.94 4.41
CA ILE A 341 -6.40 5.78 4.21
C ILE A 341 -6.78 4.68 5.19
N SER A 342 -7.46 3.65 4.68
CA SER A 342 -7.89 2.50 5.48
C SER A 342 -6.81 1.42 5.61
N GLY A 343 -5.83 1.40 4.71
CA GLY A 343 -4.73 0.44 4.70
C GLY A 343 -3.79 0.62 5.90
N THR A 344 -3.18 -0.49 6.31
CA THR A 344 -2.29 -0.51 7.48
C THR A 344 -0.82 -0.74 7.11
N GLU A 345 -0.53 -0.82 5.83
CA GLU A 345 0.82 -1.04 5.32
C GLU A 345 1.49 0.28 4.93
N TYR A 346 2.70 0.49 5.42
CA TYR A 346 3.51 1.68 5.15
C TYR A 346 3.65 2.00 3.65
N MET A 347 3.96 0.98 2.84
CA MET A 347 4.17 1.18 1.40
C MET A 347 2.92 1.73 0.72
N ALA A 348 1.77 1.11 0.98
CA ALA A 348 0.49 1.54 0.39
C ALA A 348 0.09 2.94 0.88
N ALA A 349 0.17 3.18 2.20
CA ALA A 349 -0.23 4.46 2.79
C ALA A 349 0.56 5.65 2.22
N VAL A 350 1.90 5.53 2.14
CA VAL A 350 2.76 6.58 1.57
C VAL A 350 2.50 6.79 0.08
N GLN A 351 2.26 5.72 -0.67
CA GLN A 351 1.91 5.81 -2.09
C GLN A 351 0.56 6.51 -2.28
N GLN A 352 -0.45 6.12 -1.51
CA GLN A 352 -1.79 6.70 -1.56
C GLN A 352 -1.78 8.20 -1.21
N ALA A 353 -1.08 8.58 -0.15
CA ALA A 353 -0.93 9.98 0.21
C ALA A 353 -0.23 10.79 -0.90
N GLY A 354 0.78 10.21 -1.54
CA GLY A 354 1.50 10.85 -2.64
C GLY A 354 0.71 10.98 -3.95
N ARG A 355 -0.53 10.42 -4.05
CA ARG A 355 -1.38 10.53 -5.25
C ARG A 355 -2.16 11.83 -5.30
N VAL A 356 -2.58 12.35 -4.15
CA VAL A 356 -3.24 13.66 -4.07
C VAL A 356 -2.16 14.74 -4.00
N ARG A 357 -2.07 15.53 -5.05
CA ARG A 357 -1.03 16.54 -5.17
C ARG A 357 -1.57 17.93 -4.92
N MET A 358 -0.89 18.64 -4.02
CA MET A 358 -1.14 20.05 -3.80
C MET A 358 -0.59 20.87 -4.96
N TYR A 359 -1.41 21.75 -5.48
CA TYR A 359 -1.08 22.59 -6.63
C TYR A 359 -0.77 24.04 -6.23
N GLU A 360 -1.39 24.51 -5.16
CA GLU A 360 -1.28 25.88 -4.69
C GLU A 360 -0.60 25.92 -3.29
N GLU A 361 0.21 26.94 -3.06
CA GLU A 361 0.81 27.20 -1.74
C GLU A 361 -0.30 27.53 -0.73
N GLY A 362 -0.27 26.87 0.42
CA GLY A 362 -1.30 27.03 1.46
C GLY A 362 -2.53 26.14 1.33
N GLN A 363 -2.61 25.30 0.30
CA GLN A 363 -3.63 24.26 0.20
C GLN A 363 -3.37 23.18 1.28
N THR A 364 -4.40 22.78 2.01
CA THR A 364 -4.34 21.75 3.04
C THR A 364 -5.22 20.57 2.70
N LEU A 365 -4.84 19.40 3.19
CA LEU A 365 -5.54 18.13 2.97
C LEU A 365 -5.71 17.42 4.31
N GLU A 366 -6.93 17.14 4.71
CA GLU A 366 -7.19 16.37 5.92
C GLU A 366 -6.88 14.89 5.66
N LEU A 367 -5.89 14.35 6.38
CA LEU A 367 -5.50 12.95 6.31
C LEU A 367 -6.21 12.16 7.41
N VAL A 368 -7.15 11.31 7.02
CA VAL A 368 -7.97 10.56 7.96
C VAL A 368 -7.49 9.12 8.08
N ILE A 369 -7.06 8.74 9.29
CA ILE A 369 -6.54 7.40 9.61
C ILE A 369 -7.46 6.73 10.64
N PRO A 370 -8.02 5.54 10.34
CA PRO A 370 -8.85 4.83 11.31
C PRO A 370 -8.00 4.12 12.37
N ARG A 371 -8.48 4.09 13.60
CA ARG A 371 -7.97 3.18 14.62
C ARG A 371 -8.20 1.74 14.23
N ARG A 372 -7.36 0.84 14.74
CA ARG A 372 -7.45 -0.60 14.48
C ARG A 372 -7.39 -1.39 15.78
N ALA A 373 -8.32 -2.32 15.92
CA ALA A 373 -8.33 -3.24 17.06
C ALA A 373 -7.20 -4.28 16.94
N LYS A 374 -6.75 -4.83 18.07
CA LYS A 374 -5.78 -5.93 18.13
C LYS A 374 -6.18 -7.13 17.27
N SER A 375 -7.48 -7.45 17.24
CA SER A 375 -8.04 -8.55 16.44
C SER A 375 -7.80 -8.39 14.94
N TYR A 376 -7.73 -7.17 14.42
CA TYR A 376 -7.40 -6.89 13.03
C TYR A 376 -5.99 -7.43 12.69
N PHE A 377 -4.99 -7.07 13.50
CA PHE A 377 -3.60 -7.49 13.27
C PHE A 377 -3.41 -8.99 13.55
N SER A 378 -4.03 -9.54 14.59
CA SER A 378 -3.99 -10.97 14.88
C SER A 378 -4.56 -11.79 13.71
N SER A 379 -5.65 -11.34 13.10
CA SER A 379 -6.23 -11.98 11.92
C SER A 379 -5.31 -11.92 10.70
N ARG A 380 -4.64 -10.77 10.48
CA ARG A 380 -3.65 -10.60 9.39
C ARG A 380 -2.45 -11.52 9.59
N ILE A 381 -1.88 -11.55 10.80
CA ILE A 381 -0.77 -12.44 11.14
C ILE A 381 -1.16 -13.89 10.86
N PHE A 382 -2.33 -14.32 11.33
CA PHE A 382 -2.82 -15.69 11.09
C PHE A 382 -2.93 -16.00 9.59
N GLN A 383 -3.52 -15.10 8.80
CA GLN A 383 -3.69 -15.28 7.36
C GLN A 383 -2.33 -15.40 6.64
N TRP A 384 -1.38 -14.51 6.94
CA TRP A 384 -0.08 -14.49 6.28
C TRP A 384 0.80 -15.68 6.71
N THR A 385 0.82 -16.02 8.01
CA THR A 385 1.54 -17.21 8.51
C THR A 385 0.99 -18.50 7.91
N ARG A 386 -0.33 -18.60 7.72
CA ARG A 386 -0.92 -19.75 7.03
C ARG A 386 -0.45 -19.85 5.59
N GLN A 387 -0.34 -18.75 4.87
CA GLN A 387 0.20 -18.74 3.49
C GLN A 387 1.67 -19.15 3.48
N GLU A 388 2.48 -18.64 4.39
CA GLU A 388 3.89 -19.01 4.52
C GLU A 388 4.05 -20.51 4.79
N ASN A 389 3.28 -21.07 5.71
CA ASN A 389 3.32 -22.48 6.03
C ASN A 389 2.90 -23.38 4.85
N LEU A 390 1.86 -22.96 4.11
CA LEU A 390 1.43 -23.68 2.90
C LEU A 390 2.50 -23.62 1.80
N LEU A 391 3.14 -22.45 1.62
CA LEU A 391 4.24 -22.31 0.66
C LEU A 391 5.44 -23.18 1.04
N ASN A 392 5.82 -23.21 2.32
CA ASN A 392 6.88 -24.09 2.83
C ASN A 392 6.55 -25.57 2.63
N LYS A 393 5.29 -25.96 2.93
CA LYS A 393 4.80 -27.33 2.69
C LYS A 393 4.92 -27.69 1.21
N TRP A 394 4.49 -26.81 0.31
CA TRP A 394 4.60 -26.99 -1.15
C TRP A 394 6.04 -27.15 -1.60
N LEU A 395 6.95 -26.31 -1.12
CA LEU A 395 8.36 -26.32 -1.52
C LEU A 395 9.08 -27.60 -1.09
N SER A 396 8.76 -28.13 0.09
CA SER A 396 9.36 -29.32 0.65
C SER A 396 8.69 -30.63 0.19
N ALA A 397 7.52 -30.54 -0.43
CA ALA A 397 6.74 -31.71 -0.85
C ALA A 397 7.33 -32.39 -2.08
N ASP A 398 7.18 -33.72 -2.16
CA ASP A 398 7.40 -34.50 -3.37
C ASP A 398 6.30 -34.24 -4.41
N THR A 399 6.49 -34.77 -5.63
CA THR A 399 5.56 -34.54 -6.74
C THR A 399 4.14 -35.01 -6.41
N LYS A 400 4.00 -36.21 -5.82
CA LYS A 400 2.70 -36.77 -5.47
C LYS A 400 1.96 -35.90 -4.44
N THR A 401 2.66 -35.49 -3.39
CA THR A 401 2.10 -34.61 -2.35
C THR A 401 1.68 -33.26 -2.93
N ARG A 402 2.44 -32.69 -3.89
CA ARG A 402 2.07 -31.45 -4.59
C ARG A 402 0.80 -31.62 -5.43
N GLU A 403 0.68 -32.74 -6.15
CA GLU A 403 -0.54 -33.09 -6.89
C GLU A 403 -1.74 -33.19 -5.94
N ASP A 404 -1.59 -33.90 -4.83
CA ASP A 404 -2.63 -34.04 -3.83
C ASP A 404 -3.04 -32.67 -3.25
N MET A 405 -2.10 -31.79 -2.92
CA MET A 405 -2.37 -30.43 -2.45
C MET A 405 -3.15 -29.61 -3.48
N PHE A 406 -2.81 -29.74 -4.75
CA PHE A 406 -3.50 -29.05 -5.84
C PHE A 406 -4.94 -29.55 -6.01
N TRP A 407 -5.13 -30.87 -6.11
CA TRP A 407 -6.45 -31.47 -6.33
C TRP A 407 -7.36 -31.37 -5.11
N ASN A 408 -6.81 -31.34 -3.90
CA ASN A 408 -7.57 -31.14 -2.66
C ASN A 408 -7.93 -29.67 -2.39
N GLY A 409 -7.54 -28.73 -3.27
CA GLY A 409 -7.82 -27.32 -3.11
C GLY A 409 -7.06 -26.64 -1.95
N GLU A 410 -6.04 -27.29 -1.39
CA GLU A 410 -5.23 -26.69 -0.31
C GLU A 410 -4.58 -25.39 -0.73
N LEU A 411 -4.28 -25.24 -2.02
CA LEU A 411 -3.65 -24.05 -2.62
C LEU A 411 -4.62 -22.88 -2.88
N GLU A 412 -5.93 -23.10 -2.80
CA GLU A 412 -6.91 -22.00 -2.97
C GLU A 412 -6.76 -20.91 -1.93
N PHE A 413 -6.18 -21.22 -0.78
CA PHE A 413 -5.87 -20.26 0.27
C PHE A 413 -4.62 -19.44 -0.01
N LEU A 414 -3.78 -19.86 -0.92
CA LEU A 414 -2.66 -19.08 -1.40
C LEU A 414 -3.23 -18.06 -2.40
N ARG A 415 -3.14 -16.79 -2.09
CA ARG A 415 -3.53 -15.71 -3.02
C ARG A 415 -2.62 -15.67 -4.25
N THR A 416 -1.46 -16.29 -4.18
CA THR A 416 -0.56 -16.51 -5.31
C THR A 416 -1.15 -17.59 -6.22
N LYS A 417 -1.38 -17.26 -7.47
CA LYS A 417 -1.74 -18.26 -8.49
C LYS A 417 -0.51 -19.10 -8.79
N PHE A 418 -0.41 -20.27 -8.17
CA PHE A 418 0.53 -21.28 -8.65
C PHE A 418 -0.03 -21.86 -9.96
N SER A 419 0.62 -21.58 -11.07
CA SER A 419 0.39 -22.40 -12.24
C SER A 419 1.12 -23.72 -11.98
N TYR A 420 0.38 -24.80 -11.81
CA TYR A 420 0.92 -26.15 -11.78
C TYR A 420 1.58 -26.42 -13.13
N ASN A 421 2.86 -26.65 -13.11
CA ASN A 421 3.61 -27.20 -14.22
C ASN A 421 4.61 -28.19 -13.63
N GLU A 422 4.52 -29.46 -14.01
CA GLU A 422 5.33 -30.56 -13.49
C GLU A 422 6.85 -30.30 -13.47
N SER A 423 7.32 -29.41 -14.33
CA SER A 423 8.73 -29.02 -14.43
C SER A 423 9.11 -27.74 -13.66
N SER A 424 8.16 -27.04 -13.07
CA SER A 424 8.45 -25.75 -12.43
C SER A 424 8.49 -25.86 -10.92
N HIS A 425 9.70 -25.86 -10.37
CA HIS A 425 9.89 -25.37 -9.01
C HIS A 425 9.24 -23.97 -8.90
N PRO A 426 8.57 -23.64 -7.78
CA PRO A 426 8.02 -22.31 -7.59
C PRO A 426 9.16 -21.30 -7.71
N LYS A 427 9.20 -20.62 -8.87
CA LYS A 427 10.29 -19.72 -9.28
C LYS A 427 10.33 -18.43 -8.42
N ASN A 428 9.46 -18.32 -7.43
CA ASN A 428 9.15 -17.06 -6.79
C ASN A 428 9.47 -16.97 -5.31
N SER A 429 10.16 -17.94 -4.77
CA SER A 429 10.34 -18.02 -3.32
C SER A 429 10.93 -16.76 -2.71
N ILE A 430 11.89 -16.10 -3.37
CA ILE A 430 12.59 -14.95 -2.76
C ILE A 430 11.67 -13.74 -2.53
N PHE A 431 10.87 -13.35 -3.53
CA PHE A 431 9.98 -12.18 -3.40
C PHE A 431 8.77 -12.50 -2.52
N THR A 432 8.16 -13.66 -2.72
CA THR A 432 6.98 -14.06 -1.96
C THR A 432 7.30 -14.25 -0.48
N PHE A 433 8.41 -14.90 -0.15
CA PHE A 433 8.83 -15.04 1.24
C PHE A 433 9.20 -13.69 1.86
N ALA A 434 9.91 -12.84 1.14
CA ALA A 434 10.24 -11.52 1.63
C ALA A 434 9.00 -10.65 1.88
N ALA A 435 7.97 -10.79 1.02
CA ALA A 435 6.70 -10.12 1.21
C ALA A 435 5.94 -10.63 2.43
N LEU A 436 5.85 -11.96 2.58
CA LEU A 436 5.20 -12.58 3.74
C LEU A 436 5.91 -12.20 5.04
N ASP A 437 7.23 -12.27 5.07
CA ASP A 437 8.04 -11.86 6.23
C ASP A 437 7.82 -10.39 6.58
N TYR A 438 7.82 -9.51 5.57
CA TYR A 438 7.51 -8.09 5.78
C TYR A 438 6.12 -7.87 6.37
N TYR A 439 5.06 -8.45 5.77
CA TYR A 439 3.69 -8.24 6.24
C TYR A 439 3.44 -8.86 7.62
N ILE A 440 4.00 -10.03 7.89
CA ILE A 440 3.90 -10.69 9.21
C ILE A 440 4.63 -9.86 10.27
N SER A 441 5.85 -9.43 9.98
CA SER A 441 6.69 -8.64 10.88
C SER A 441 6.04 -7.29 11.18
N ASP A 442 5.53 -6.59 10.15
CA ASP A 442 4.87 -5.30 10.29
C ASP A 442 3.58 -5.41 11.12
N ALA A 443 2.77 -6.45 10.88
CA ALA A 443 1.56 -6.70 11.65
C ALA A 443 1.86 -7.07 13.11
N ARG A 444 2.91 -7.87 13.37
CA ARG A 444 3.38 -8.20 14.73
C ARG A 444 3.84 -6.95 15.46
N LYS A 445 4.60 -6.07 14.79
CA LYS A 445 5.03 -4.79 15.37
C LYS A 445 3.81 -3.93 15.76
N SER A 446 2.82 -3.82 14.88
CA SER A 446 1.59 -3.06 15.16
C SER A 446 0.80 -3.66 16.33
N LEU A 447 0.71 -5.00 16.40
CA LEU A 447 0.04 -5.69 17.50
C LEU A 447 0.77 -5.44 18.83
N SER A 448 2.09 -5.58 18.86
CA SER A 448 2.90 -5.33 20.06
C SER A 448 2.80 -3.88 20.55
N MET A 449 2.74 -2.91 19.62
CA MET A 449 2.53 -1.51 19.99
C MET A 449 1.15 -1.31 20.64
N LEU A 450 0.10 -1.96 20.11
CA LEU A 450 -1.26 -1.90 20.68
C LEU A 450 -1.39 -2.65 22.02
N GLU A 451 -0.50 -3.59 22.33
CA GLU A 451 -0.48 -4.25 23.65
C GLU A 451 -0.09 -3.28 24.76
N ASN A 452 0.80 -2.34 24.46
CA ASN A 452 1.34 -1.36 25.38
C ASN A 452 0.61 0.00 25.34
N ASP A 453 0.06 0.37 24.20
CA ASP A 453 -0.61 1.65 23.98
C ASP A 453 -1.81 1.45 23.04
N PRO A 454 -3.05 1.79 23.45
CA PRO A 454 -4.23 1.71 22.59
C PRO A 454 -4.09 2.48 21.27
N ASP A 455 -3.27 3.53 21.26
CA ASP A 455 -2.98 4.36 20.11
C ASP A 455 -1.69 3.97 19.38
N GLY A 456 -1.02 2.91 19.81
CA GLY A 456 0.29 2.49 19.29
C GLY A 456 0.32 2.31 17.77
N TYR A 457 -0.75 1.76 17.17
CA TYR A 457 -0.85 1.67 15.71
C TYR A 457 -0.99 3.06 15.07
N VAL A 458 -1.79 3.93 15.64
CA VAL A 458 -2.01 5.29 15.10
C VAL A 458 -0.72 6.10 15.17
N ARG A 459 0.02 6.05 16.29
CA ARG A 459 1.35 6.67 16.40
C ARG A 459 2.30 6.16 15.31
N LYS A 460 2.30 4.85 15.06
CA LYS A 460 3.07 4.26 13.97
C LYS A 460 2.65 4.82 12.61
N ALA A 461 1.35 4.88 12.33
CA ALA A 461 0.83 5.35 11.04
C ALA A 461 1.12 6.84 10.81
N LEU A 462 0.97 7.68 11.84
CA LEU A 462 1.31 9.10 11.80
C LEU A 462 2.81 9.33 11.55
N SER A 463 3.67 8.52 12.17
CA SER A 463 5.12 8.62 11.99
C SER A 463 5.58 8.39 10.54
N TRP A 464 4.77 7.72 9.70
CA TRP A 464 5.07 7.57 8.28
C TRP A 464 5.08 8.89 7.52
N PHE A 465 4.35 9.88 8.06
CA PHE A 465 4.19 11.22 7.49
C PHE A 465 4.92 12.29 8.33
N GLY A 466 5.68 11.87 9.33
CA GLY A 466 6.44 12.78 10.19
C GLY A 466 5.61 13.47 11.28
N PHE A 467 4.41 12.97 11.58
CA PHE A 467 3.55 13.50 12.65
C PHE A 467 3.71 12.71 13.94
N ASP A 468 3.58 13.41 15.05
CA ASP A 468 3.38 12.82 16.38
C ASP A 468 1.90 12.95 16.78
N LEU A 469 1.38 11.94 17.47
CA LEU A 469 0.01 11.95 17.98
C LEU A 469 -0.20 13.08 19.00
N ASP A 470 0.82 13.36 19.80
CA ASP A 470 0.72 14.34 20.89
C ASP A 470 0.68 15.79 20.38
N ASP A 471 1.13 16.03 19.14
CA ASP A 471 1.12 17.33 18.46
C ASP A 471 -0.13 17.55 17.59
N THR A 472 -1.04 16.56 17.52
CA THR A 472 -2.18 16.63 16.60
C THR A 472 -3.49 16.98 17.31
N GLU A 473 -4.25 17.93 16.77
CA GLU A 473 -5.62 18.27 17.21
C GLU A 473 -6.60 17.06 17.12
N ALA A 474 -6.18 16.01 16.42
CA ALA A 474 -6.89 14.76 16.19
C ALA A 474 -7.24 13.99 17.48
N VAL A 475 -6.47 14.15 18.55
CA VAL A 475 -6.73 13.49 19.85
C VAL A 475 -7.99 14.04 20.50
N ASP A 476 -8.23 15.36 20.38
CA ASP A 476 -9.32 16.02 21.10
C ASP A 476 -10.71 15.69 20.55
N GLU A 477 -10.86 15.50 19.24
CA GLU A 477 -12.18 15.26 18.65
C GLU A 477 -12.66 13.82 18.92
N ASN A 478 -11.77 12.86 18.83
CA ASN A 478 -12.08 11.47 19.17
C ASN A 478 -12.34 11.26 20.67
N LEU A 479 -11.55 11.90 21.52
CA LEU A 479 -11.80 11.94 22.96
C LEU A 479 -13.14 12.63 23.28
N ARG A 480 -13.50 13.69 22.57
CA ARG A 480 -14.82 14.34 22.72
C ARG A 480 -15.97 13.42 22.34
N HIS A 481 -15.86 12.69 21.20
CA HIS A 481 -16.90 11.74 20.79
C HIS A 481 -17.01 10.54 21.74
N GLN A 482 -15.87 9.99 22.19
CA GLN A 482 -15.87 8.93 23.19
C GLN A 482 -16.38 9.41 24.53
N ASN A 483 -15.97 10.58 25.00
CA ASN A 483 -16.45 11.18 26.24
C ASN A 483 -17.94 11.51 26.16
N ALA A 484 -18.42 12.05 25.04
CA ALA A 484 -19.85 12.27 24.82
C ALA A 484 -20.66 10.95 24.82
N ALA A 485 -20.11 9.87 24.27
CA ALA A 485 -20.75 8.54 24.31
C ALA A 485 -20.74 7.96 25.74
N ILE A 486 -19.67 8.17 26.49
CA ILE A 486 -19.56 7.78 27.91
C ILE A 486 -20.58 8.55 28.76
N GLU A 487 -20.68 9.86 28.56
CA GLU A 487 -21.69 10.70 29.26
C GLU A 487 -23.12 10.25 28.92
N GLN A 488 -23.42 9.98 27.65
CA GLN A 488 -24.72 9.45 27.23
C GLN A 488 -24.98 8.07 27.81
N LEU A 489 -23.97 7.22 27.93
CA LEU A 489 -24.07 5.90 28.54
C LEU A 489 -24.37 6.03 30.05
N GLN A 490 -23.66 6.90 30.75
CA GLN A 490 -23.90 7.18 32.16
C GLN A 490 -25.31 7.73 32.38
N LYS A 491 -25.75 8.68 31.56
CA LYS A 491 -27.09 9.24 31.60
C LYS A 491 -28.16 8.17 31.35
N LEU A 492 -27.95 7.26 30.37
CA LEU A 492 -28.85 6.14 30.12
C LEU A 492 -28.98 5.22 31.35
N LEU A 493 -27.86 4.95 32.03
CA LEU A 493 -27.85 4.13 33.25
C LEU A 493 -28.59 4.82 34.39
N GLU A 494 -28.35 6.11 34.61
CA GLU A 494 -29.02 6.92 35.64
C GLU A 494 -30.52 7.04 35.40
N GLU A 495 -30.93 7.31 34.17
CA GLU A 495 -32.37 7.40 33.79
C GLU A 495 -33.10 6.06 33.93
N THR A 496 -32.39 4.95 33.80
CA THR A 496 -32.94 3.60 33.84
C THR A 496 -32.80 2.98 35.24
N GLU A 497 -32.04 3.59 36.12
CA GLU A 497 -31.81 3.09 37.48
C GLU A 497 -33.14 2.92 38.23
N SER A 498 -33.32 1.73 38.79
CA SER A 498 -34.51 1.36 39.56
C SER A 498 -35.86 1.43 38.81
N GLN A 499 -35.86 1.71 37.50
CA GLN A 499 -37.09 1.69 36.70
C GLN A 499 -37.50 0.26 36.36
N PRO A 500 -38.83 -0.05 36.39
CA PRO A 500 -39.33 -1.35 36.02
C PRO A 500 -39.31 -1.52 34.49
N LEU A 501 -38.46 -2.40 33.99
CA LEU A 501 -38.32 -2.71 32.56
C LEU A 501 -39.11 -3.99 32.22
N ASN A 502 -40.13 -3.88 31.38
CA ASN A 502 -40.80 -5.01 30.77
C ASN A 502 -39.94 -5.61 29.64
N SER A 503 -40.41 -6.65 28.96
CA SER A 503 -39.65 -7.33 27.90
C SER A 503 -39.23 -6.41 26.73
N GLU A 504 -40.10 -5.48 26.36
CA GLU A 504 -39.87 -4.54 25.25
C GLU A 504 -38.93 -3.43 25.67
N SER A 505 -39.16 -2.77 26.81
CA SER A 505 -38.28 -1.72 27.32
C SER A 505 -36.89 -2.25 27.67
N TRP A 506 -36.80 -3.50 28.14
CA TRP A 506 -35.50 -4.18 28.33
C TRP A 506 -34.76 -4.43 27.00
N ALA A 507 -35.46 -4.81 25.94
CA ALA A 507 -34.87 -5.00 24.62
C ALA A 507 -34.35 -3.68 24.06
N ASN A 508 -35.10 -2.60 24.16
CA ASN A 508 -34.73 -1.25 23.75
C ASN A 508 -33.52 -0.71 24.54
N PHE A 509 -33.53 -0.91 25.87
CA PHE A 509 -32.39 -0.55 26.71
C PHE A 509 -31.10 -1.25 26.24
N ARG A 510 -31.16 -2.58 26.05
CA ARG A 510 -29.98 -3.35 25.61
C ARG A 510 -29.44 -2.85 24.28
N GLU A 511 -30.28 -2.46 23.35
CA GLU A 511 -29.85 -1.97 22.04
C GLU A 511 -29.20 -0.60 22.15
N LYS A 512 -29.76 0.32 22.93
CA LYS A 512 -29.16 1.64 23.22
C LYS A 512 -27.87 1.50 23.99
N PHE A 513 -27.83 0.68 25.04
CA PHE A 513 -26.63 0.44 25.84
C PHE A 513 -25.50 -0.09 24.97
N ARG A 514 -25.78 -1.09 24.13
CA ARG A 514 -24.79 -1.66 23.22
C ARG A 514 -24.22 -0.61 22.26
N ALA A 515 -25.09 0.17 21.62
CA ALA A 515 -24.66 1.19 20.66
C ALA A 515 -23.77 2.26 21.31
N LEU A 516 -24.10 2.68 22.53
CA LEU A 516 -23.30 3.64 23.29
C LEU A 516 -21.99 3.04 23.80
N TYR A 517 -22.01 1.77 24.25
CA TYR A 517 -20.83 1.05 24.69
C TYR A 517 -19.82 0.86 23.54
N GLU A 518 -20.28 0.47 22.35
CA GLU A 518 -19.46 0.34 21.16
C GLU A 518 -18.87 1.72 20.73
N LYS A 519 -19.67 2.78 20.80
CA LYS A 519 -19.21 4.15 20.51
C LYS A 519 -18.23 4.71 21.55
N SER A 520 -18.31 4.27 22.79
CA SER A 520 -17.37 4.67 23.85
C SER A 520 -16.02 3.95 23.80
N GLY A 521 -15.77 3.16 22.76
CA GLY A 521 -14.52 2.39 22.59
C GLY A 521 -14.58 0.98 23.14
N GLY A 522 -15.75 0.51 23.56
CA GLY A 522 -15.96 -0.88 23.97
C GLY A 522 -15.85 -1.84 22.78
N ALA A 523 -15.50 -3.12 23.05
CA ALA A 523 -15.37 -4.13 22.02
C ALA A 523 -16.70 -4.38 21.31
N THR A 524 -16.67 -4.52 19.98
CA THR A 524 -17.87 -4.85 19.20
C THR A 524 -18.49 -6.16 19.69
N LEU A 525 -19.70 -6.09 20.20
CA LEU A 525 -20.38 -7.22 20.85
C LEU A 525 -21.00 -8.22 19.85
N CYS A 526 -20.78 -8.04 18.55
CA CYS A 526 -21.19 -8.96 17.51
C CYS A 526 -20.06 -9.92 17.16
N SER A 527 -20.07 -11.12 17.68
CA SER A 527 -19.14 -12.17 17.29
C SER A 527 -19.62 -12.90 16.04
N GLY A 528 -18.74 -12.96 15.01
CA GLY A 528 -18.73 -14.01 13.99
C GLY A 528 -19.84 -14.00 12.95
N LYS A 529 -19.81 -14.96 12.05
CA LYS A 529 -20.63 -15.17 10.86
C LYS A 529 -22.17 -15.25 11.06
N THR A 530 -22.62 -15.28 12.29
CA THR A 530 -24.05 -15.20 12.62
C THR A 530 -24.29 -13.90 13.36
N LYS A 531 -25.03 -12.98 12.75
CA LYS A 531 -25.55 -11.73 13.36
C LYS A 531 -26.49 -11.99 14.54
N ARG A 532 -26.09 -12.85 15.47
CA ARG A 532 -26.87 -13.06 16.70
C ARG A 532 -26.56 -11.90 17.66
N LYS A 533 -27.61 -11.16 17.99
CA LYS A 533 -27.55 -10.13 19.04
C LYS A 533 -26.98 -10.78 20.31
N PRO A 534 -26.03 -10.11 21.01
CA PRO A 534 -25.47 -10.66 22.24
C PRO A 534 -26.58 -11.04 23.22
N GLY A 535 -26.41 -12.18 23.85
CA GLY A 535 -27.37 -12.67 24.84
C GLY A 535 -27.49 -11.70 26.02
N THR A 536 -28.57 -11.81 26.75
CA THR A 536 -28.83 -11.03 27.99
C THR A 536 -27.64 -11.13 28.96
N HIS A 537 -26.94 -12.25 28.99
CA HIS A 537 -25.80 -12.51 29.88
C HIS A 537 -24.64 -11.54 29.64
N VAL A 538 -24.25 -11.30 28.40
CA VAL A 538 -23.18 -10.37 28.05
C VAL A 538 -23.48 -8.94 28.51
N ILE A 539 -24.69 -8.49 28.33
CA ILE A 539 -25.12 -7.14 28.79
C ILE A 539 -25.09 -7.05 30.31
N VAL A 540 -25.45 -8.11 31.02
CA VAL A 540 -25.42 -8.15 32.50
C VAL A 540 -23.97 -8.08 32.99
N GLU A 541 -23.05 -8.81 32.36
CA GLU A 541 -21.60 -8.74 32.67
C GLU A 541 -21.02 -7.35 32.43
N LEU A 542 -21.42 -6.71 31.32
CA LEU A 542 -20.96 -5.34 31.03
C LEU A 542 -21.53 -4.32 32.01
N LEU A 543 -22.80 -4.46 32.43
CA LEU A 543 -23.39 -3.59 33.45
C LEU A 543 -22.61 -3.68 34.77
N ALA A 544 -22.13 -4.87 35.14
CA ALA A 544 -21.34 -5.06 36.35
C ALA A 544 -20.00 -4.26 36.28
N LEU A 545 -19.39 -4.10 35.10
CA LEU A 545 -18.21 -3.26 34.92
C LEU A 545 -18.47 -1.76 35.20
N TYR A 546 -19.73 -1.33 35.08
CA TYR A 546 -20.17 0.04 35.41
C TYR A 546 -20.75 0.15 36.83
N GLY A 547 -20.65 -0.90 37.65
CA GLY A 547 -21.14 -0.95 39.01
C GLY A 547 -22.68 -1.11 39.12
N TYR A 548 -23.28 -1.74 38.12
CA TYR A 548 -24.73 -1.99 38.10
C TYR A 548 -25.02 -3.49 38.01
N GLN A 549 -26.09 -3.92 38.70
CA GLN A 549 -26.60 -5.28 38.64
C GLN A 549 -28.06 -5.31 38.14
N VAL A 550 -28.46 -6.41 37.55
CA VAL A 550 -29.83 -6.61 37.08
C VAL A 550 -30.61 -7.50 38.06
N LYS A 551 -31.61 -6.93 38.74
CA LYS A 551 -32.56 -7.67 39.59
C LYS A 551 -33.85 -7.96 38.84
N THR A 552 -34.42 -9.14 39.03
CA THR A 552 -35.71 -9.53 38.42
C THR A 552 -36.76 -9.74 39.50
N LYS A 553 -37.89 -9.02 39.41
CA LYS A 553 -39.02 -9.15 40.33
C LYS A 553 -40.31 -9.09 39.51
N ASN A 554 -41.24 -10.05 39.70
CA ASN A 554 -42.52 -10.11 39.00
C ASN A 554 -42.43 -9.99 37.46
N LYS A 555 -41.49 -10.69 36.83
CA LYS A 555 -41.15 -10.64 35.40
C LYS A 555 -40.61 -9.29 34.87
N LEU A 556 -40.44 -8.30 35.74
CA LEU A 556 -39.82 -7.03 35.42
C LEU A 556 -38.33 -7.07 35.80
N LYS A 557 -37.52 -6.38 35.01
CA LYS A 557 -36.06 -6.20 35.28
C LYS A 557 -35.83 -4.82 35.83
N PHE A 558 -34.89 -4.72 36.77
CA PHE A 558 -34.47 -3.47 37.40
C PHE A 558 -32.94 -3.40 37.31
N ILE A 559 -32.41 -2.31 36.84
CA ILE A 559 -30.99 -2.00 36.87
C ILE A 559 -30.74 -1.23 38.16
N VAL A 560 -29.89 -1.73 39.04
CA VAL A 560 -29.64 -1.10 40.34
C VAL A 560 -28.12 -1.01 40.54
N LYS A 561 -27.66 0.06 41.18
CA LYS A 561 -26.25 0.16 41.59
C LYS A 561 -25.89 -1.00 42.53
N GLU A 562 -24.67 -1.51 42.39
CA GLU A 562 -24.14 -2.43 43.39
C GLU A 562 -23.82 -1.62 44.65
N ASP A 563 -24.38 -2.09 45.78
CA ASP A 563 -24.05 -1.53 47.08
C ASP A 563 -22.53 -1.75 47.31
N THR A 564 -21.71 -0.70 47.28
CA THR A 564 -20.35 -0.74 47.75
C THR A 564 -20.41 -1.13 49.22
N LYS A 565 -20.13 -2.38 49.52
CA LYS A 565 -19.86 -2.76 50.91
C LYS A 565 -18.57 -2.07 51.29
N GLU A 566 -18.67 -1.08 52.19
CA GLU A 566 -17.59 -0.57 53.00
C GLU A 566 -16.83 -1.69 53.73
#